data_02d5af8bd2da76e302a8344fe4e796b4
#
_entry.id   02d5af8bd2da76e302a8344fe4e796b4
#
_cell.length_a   1.000
_cell.length_b   1.000
_cell.length_c   1.000
_cell.angle_alpha   90.00
_cell.angle_beta   90.00
_cell.angle_gamma   90.00
#
_symmetry.space_group_name_H-M   'P 1'
#
loop_
_entity.id
_entity.type
_entity.pdbx_description
1 polymer ?
#
loop_
_entity_poly.entity_id
_entity_poly.type
_entity_poly.pdbx_seq_one_letter_code
_entity_poly.pdbx_strand_id
1 'polypeptide(L)'
;VAKGSVRGGLLLGLAVVVALAATGVWNPFPGLWDWVDRSEPISEPDVVWQVRVGGTPRSVTIAGDTVVVEQRTRVEARSLATGTQLWERKADWSAVAGGDRDPVVAVGKLLVKGYELLDPATGVTRRRDDDAVAVWTYRNLLLDAHCTDATDCTLSAWDPRGTAPLWTAFLPGVSSGLLADNPGLRGTRRLTATRIDDRVAGPESVPPLLGFPVDGRVHVVDTATGRVLQNVEPGRDERLSVVGGRMLRIAARSQDGTCYFAISARDPATGQEAWQRAGVNLRTADSAGCAQREDPQGARNVLIGVGPDGREAVIDGYDGRLLWVGEPGTKLIAVDDRYALFRAADKRSVVARELGTDRVLWTRPVSGKAGAALTPYAAVIGDEKPSRLVAVDPRSGRELAVLRTPANALAVGPQGMIVGEGREIGYVRFGATGGGPAPPPGNGGTPGPGGNGPNSEDDDNCGPKRELCPDPAGGKDG
;
A
#
# COMPACT_ATOMS: atom_id res chain seq x y z
N VAL A 1 58.32 -1.17 38.25
CA VAL A 1 58.43 -0.59 36.91
C VAL A 1 57.13 -0.81 36.17
N ALA A 2 56.48 0.22 35.72
CA ALA A 2 55.12 0.45 35.27
C ALA A 2 54.69 -0.41 34.07
N LYS A 3 53.90 -1.46 34.30
CA LYS A 3 53.16 -2.21 33.27
C LYS A 3 51.63 -2.06 33.35
N GLY A 4 51.11 -1.17 34.24
CA GLY A 4 49.67 -0.99 34.50
C GLY A 4 48.98 0.08 33.65
N SER A 5 49.72 1.03 33.06
CA SER A 5 49.11 2.24 32.46
C SER A 5 48.58 2.08 31.02
N VAL A 6 49.12 1.15 30.24
CA VAL A 6 48.73 0.97 28.84
C VAL A 6 47.34 0.32 28.66
N ARG A 7 47.00 -0.61 29.56
CA ARG A 7 45.67 -1.28 29.51
C ARG A 7 44.53 -0.35 29.92
N GLY A 8 44.78 0.56 30.87
CA GLY A 8 43.76 1.56 31.29
C GLY A 8 43.46 2.58 30.20
N GLY A 9 44.49 3.06 29.50
CA GLY A 9 44.33 3.99 28.38
C GLY A 9 43.60 3.37 27.19
N LEU A 10 43.81 2.09 26.91
CA LEU A 10 43.16 1.38 25.82
C LEU A 10 41.67 1.16 26.08
N LEU A 11 41.28 0.82 27.30
CA LEU A 11 39.90 0.66 27.73
C LEU A 11 39.13 2.00 27.71
N LEU A 12 39.77 3.08 28.18
CA LEU A 12 39.17 4.42 28.15
C LEU A 12 38.98 4.92 26.71
N GLY A 13 39.95 4.69 25.83
CA GLY A 13 39.83 4.99 24.40
C GLY A 13 38.70 4.22 23.73
N LEU A 14 38.55 2.93 24.05
CA LEU A 14 37.46 2.11 23.50
C LEU A 14 36.09 2.58 24.00
N ALA A 15 35.97 2.94 25.29
CA ALA A 15 34.72 3.47 25.86
C ALA A 15 34.31 4.80 25.22
N VAL A 16 35.25 5.69 24.95
CA VAL A 16 34.98 6.97 24.25
C VAL A 16 34.53 6.72 22.80
N VAL A 17 35.18 5.82 22.10
CA VAL A 17 34.80 5.44 20.72
C VAL A 17 33.40 4.84 20.68
N VAL A 18 33.05 3.93 21.61
CA VAL A 18 31.72 3.35 21.71
C VAL A 18 30.66 4.41 22.08
N ALA A 19 30.99 5.33 22.99
CA ALA A 19 30.07 6.42 23.36
C ALA A 19 29.81 7.38 22.18
N LEU A 20 30.83 7.75 21.41
CA LEU A 20 30.70 8.60 20.24
C LEU A 20 29.96 7.91 19.09
N ALA A 21 30.16 6.62 18.89
CA ALA A 21 29.42 5.83 17.94
C ALA A 21 27.94 5.65 18.34
N ALA A 22 27.68 5.42 19.62
CA ALA A 22 26.31 5.27 20.15
C ALA A 22 25.49 6.56 20.09
N THR A 23 26.14 7.72 20.24
CA THR A 23 25.51 9.04 20.11
C THR A 23 25.37 9.51 18.65
N GLY A 24 25.95 8.78 17.69
CA GLY A 24 25.91 9.15 16.27
C GLY A 24 26.73 10.38 15.89
N VAL A 25 27.53 10.93 16.85
CA VAL A 25 28.34 12.13 16.63
C VAL A 25 29.58 11.83 15.76
N TRP A 26 30.12 10.62 15.87
CA TRP A 26 31.27 10.17 15.11
C TRP A 26 31.31 8.65 15.02
N ASN A 27 31.45 8.12 13.79
CA ASN A 27 31.67 6.70 13.52
C ASN A 27 33.06 6.50 12.94
N PRO A 28 34.03 5.99 13.74
CA PRO A 28 35.41 5.81 13.28
C PRO A 28 35.59 4.65 12.29
N PHE A 29 34.55 3.81 12.12
CA PHE A 29 34.64 2.60 11.28
C PHE A 29 33.52 2.48 10.24
N PRO A 30 33.20 3.51 9.45
CA PRO A 30 32.12 3.39 8.47
C PRO A 30 32.37 2.23 7.49
N GLY A 31 33.63 1.99 7.09
CA GLY A 31 33.98 0.87 6.20
C GLY A 31 33.83 -0.51 6.83
N LEU A 32 34.00 -0.63 8.15
CA LEU A 32 33.79 -1.92 8.86
C LEU A 32 32.31 -2.25 8.98
N TRP A 33 31.48 -1.28 9.32
CA TRP A 33 30.03 -1.46 9.35
C TRP A 33 29.46 -1.72 7.97
N ASP A 34 29.98 -1.03 6.94
CA ASP A 34 29.62 -1.29 5.56
C ASP A 34 30.05 -2.69 5.09
N TRP A 35 31.10 -3.25 5.66
CA TRP A 35 31.53 -4.63 5.35
C TRP A 35 30.68 -5.67 6.10
N VAL A 36 30.30 -5.41 7.34
CA VAL A 36 29.45 -6.33 8.14
C VAL A 36 28.02 -6.36 7.61
N ASP A 37 27.54 -5.24 7.08
CA ASP A 37 26.16 -5.03 6.64
C ASP A 37 25.99 -5.27 5.12
N ARG A 38 26.95 -5.97 4.49
CA ARG A 38 26.84 -6.34 3.07
C ARG A 38 25.83 -7.48 2.93
N SER A 39 24.65 -7.14 2.41
CA SER A 39 23.75 -8.12 1.84
C SER A 39 24.32 -8.69 0.55
N GLU A 40 24.04 -9.96 0.27
CA GLU A 40 24.43 -10.56 -1.00
C GLU A 40 23.73 -9.84 -2.16
N PRO A 41 24.42 -9.60 -3.29
CA PRO A 41 23.78 -9.04 -4.47
C PRO A 41 22.59 -9.88 -4.90
N ILE A 42 21.53 -9.24 -5.33
CA ILE A 42 20.35 -9.90 -5.90
C ILE A 42 20.73 -10.34 -7.32
N SER A 43 21.39 -11.48 -7.43
CA SER A 43 21.99 -12.00 -8.66
C SER A 43 20.94 -12.75 -9.49
N GLU A 44 20.00 -12.01 -10.11
CA GLU A 44 18.95 -12.59 -10.96
C GLU A 44 18.92 -11.86 -12.32
N PRO A 45 18.65 -12.56 -13.42
CA PRO A 45 18.72 -12.00 -14.78
C PRO A 45 17.71 -10.89 -15.03
N ASP A 46 16.61 -10.84 -14.28
CA ASP A 46 15.53 -9.85 -14.45
C ASP A 46 15.76 -8.56 -13.65
N VAL A 47 16.87 -8.44 -12.90
CA VAL A 47 17.24 -7.24 -12.15
C VAL A 47 17.83 -6.21 -13.11
N VAL A 48 17.13 -5.11 -13.33
CA VAL A 48 17.55 -4.02 -14.24
C VAL A 48 18.69 -3.21 -13.62
N TRP A 49 18.57 -2.93 -12.32
CA TRP A 49 19.60 -2.24 -11.54
C TRP A 49 19.50 -2.63 -10.07
N GLN A 50 20.61 -2.50 -9.38
CA GLN A 50 20.72 -2.62 -7.92
C GLN A 50 21.58 -1.50 -7.39
N VAL A 51 21.17 -0.91 -6.27
CA VAL A 51 21.88 0.18 -5.62
C VAL A 51 21.81 0.08 -4.11
N ARG A 52 22.85 0.59 -3.46
CA ARG A 52 22.86 0.75 -2.02
C ARG A 52 22.36 2.16 -1.65
N VAL A 53 21.37 2.23 -0.78
CA VAL A 53 20.82 3.49 -0.27
C VAL A 53 21.54 3.94 1.00
N GLY A 54 21.44 5.22 1.32
CA GLY A 54 22.21 5.81 2.42
C GLY A 54 21.83 5.32 3.83
N GLY A 55 20.65 4.79 4.02
CA GLY A 55 20.16 4.17 5.26
C GLY A 55 19.20 3.03 4.96
N THR A 56 18.87 2.21 5.96
CA THR A 56 17.86 1.15 5.79
C THR A 56 16.50 1.79 5.42
N PRO A 57 15.89 1.39 4.29
CA PRO A 57 14.57 1.86 3.92
C PRO A 57 13.52 1.54 5.01
N ARG A 58 12.69 2.50 5.34
CA ARG A 58 11.48 2.30 6.15
C ARG A 58 10.28 1.99 5.29
N SER A 59 10.22 2.65 4.14
CA SER A 59 9.27 2.33 3.08
C SER A 59 9.87 2.64 1.72
N VAL A 60 9.35 1.97 0.71
CA VAL A 60 9.66 2.24 -0.70
C VAL A 60 8.35 2.29 -1.47
N THR A 61 8.20 3.29 -2.33
CA THR A 61 7.00 3.44 -3.16
C THR A 61 7.38 3.83 -4.58
N ILE A 62 6.65 3.33 -5.56
CA ILE A 62 6.79 3.73 -6.96
C ILE A 62 5.80 4.87 -7.23
N ALA A 63 6.33 6.00 -7.72
CA ALA A 63 5.57 7.19 -8.10
C ALA A 63 5.85 7.52 -9.58
N GLY A 64 5.07 6.94 -10.48
CA GLY A 64 5.32 7.01 -11.93
C GLY A 64 6.67 6.38 -12.28
N ASP A 65 7.56 7.15 -12.90
CA ASP A 65 8.92 6.72 -13.28
C ASP A 65 9.96 6.97 -12.17
N THR A 66 9.51 7.17 -10.94
CA THR A 66 10.37 7.47 -9.79
C THR A 66 10.14 6.46 -8.66
N VAL A 67 11.24 6.03 -8.04
CA VAL A 67 11.23 5.25 -6.79
C VAL A 67 11.51 6.19 -5.63
N VAL A 68 10.57 6.30 -4.71
CA VAL A 68 10.69 7.08 -3.48
C VAL A 68 11.10 6.16 -2.35
N VAL A 69 12.22 6.47 -1.71
CA VAL A 69 12.80 5.68 -0.61
C VAL A 69 12.79 6.52 0.64
N GLU A 70 11.96 6.13 1.60
CA GLU A 70 11.93 6.73 2.92
C GLU A 70 12.97 6.09 3.82
N GLN A 71 13.76 6.91 4.48
CA GLN A 71 14.72 6.53 5.51
C GLN A 71 14.41 7.30 6.79
N ARG A 72 15.16 7.04 7.86
CA ARG A 72 14.85 7.61 9.18
C ARG A 72 14.79 9.15 9.23
N THR A 73 15.63 9.85 8.50
CA THR A 73 15.76 11.32 8.56
C THR A 73 15.81 11.98 7.18
N ARG A 74 15.58 11.19 6.12
CA ARG A 74 15.58 11.68 4.76
C ARG A 74 14.71 10.84 3.85
N VAL A 75 14.25 11.46 2.79
CA VAL A 75 13.57 10.83 1.67
C VAL A 75 14.40 11.09 0.42
N GLU A 76 14.72 10.07 -0.32
CA GLU A 76 15.39 10.18 -1.61
C GLU A 76 14.50 9.64 -2.72
N ALA A 77 14.64 10.22 -3.90
CA ALA A 77 13.99 9.74 -5.10
C ALA A 77 15.01 9.28 -6.14
N ARG A 78 14.69 8.19 -6.82
CA ARG A 78 15.53 7.57 -7.82
C ARG A 78 14.77 7.32 -9.10
N SER A 79 15.46 7.41 -10.24
CA SER A 79 14.88 7.00 -11.52
C SER A 79 14.55 5.52 -11.50
N LEU A 80 13.29 5.18 -11.83
CA LEU A 80 12.85 3.78 -11.95
C LEU A 80 13.63 3.05 -13.07
N ALA A 81 13.99 3.77 -14.13
CA ALA A 81 14.71 3.18 -15.27
C ALA A 81 16.16 2.83 -14.95
N THR A 82 16.86 3.65 -14.16
CA THR A 82 18.33 3.57 -14.02
C THR A 82 18.82 3.39 -12.57
N GLY A 83 17.95 3.59 -11.58
CA GLY A 83 18.35 3.61 -10.17
C GLY A 83 19.15 4.86 -9.74
N THR A 84 19.41 5.80 -10.64
CA THR A 84 20.16 7.02 -10.32
C THR A 84 19.35 7.92 -9.40
N GLN A 85 20.02 8.52 -8.40
CA GLN A 85 19.38 9.48 -7.50
C GLN A 85 19.01 10.75 -8.25
N LEU A 86 17.74 11.15 -8.11
CA LEU A 86 17.20 12.38 -8.72
C LEU A 86 17.25 13.54 -7.75
N TRP A 87 16.81 13.34 -6.53
CA TRP A 87 16.81 14.34 -5.47
C TRP A 87 16.83 13.68 -4.07
N GLU A 88 17.10 14.47 -3.06
CA GLU A 88 17.01 14.10 -1.63
C GLU A 88 16.40 15.25 -0.83
N ARG A 89 15.61 14.92 0.21
CA ARG A 89 15.00 15.86 1.17
C ARG A 89 15.22 15.39 2.60
N LYS A 90 15.44 16.33 3.51
CA LYS A 90 15.42 16.05 4.96
C LYS A 90 13.96 15.97 5.41
N ALA A 91 13.48 14.76 5.57
CA ALA A 91 12.14 14.45 6.00
C ALA A 91 12.14 13.13 6.78
N ASP A 92 11.18 12.94 7.66
CA ASP A 92 11.08 11.75 8.51
C ASP A 92 10.02 10.78 8.00
N TRP A 93 9.15 11.22 7.08
CA TRP A 93 8.14 10.42 6.43
C TRP A 93 7.89 10.87 4.99
N SER A 94 7.37 9.94 4.19
CA SER A 94 6.90 10.20 2.85
C SER A 94 5.65 9.41 2.53
N ALA A 95 4.79 9.95 1.68
CA ALA A 95 3.62 9.27 1.15
C ALA A 95 3.38 9.71 -0.29
N VAL A 96 2.87 8.80 -1.12
CA VAL A 96 2.55 9.09 -2.52
C VAL A 96 1.05 9.27 -2.69
N ALA A 97 0.62 10.34 -3.36
CA ALA A 97 -0.75 10.55 -3.79
C ALA A 97 -0.78 10.67 -5.33
N GLY A 98 -1.96 10.50 -5.90
CA GLY A 98 -2.13 10.52 -7.35
C GLY A 98 -2.01 9.15 -8.00
N GLY A 99 -2.40 9.08 -9.27
CA GLY A 99 -2.32 7.86 -10.08
C GLY A 99 -0.93 7.69 -10.71
N ASP A 100 -0.77 6.62 -11.50
CA ASP A 100 0.52 6.27 -12.10
C ASP A 100 1.07 7.36 -13.06
N ARG A 101 0.18 8.13 -13.67
CA ARG A 101 0.56 9.18 -14.63
C ARG A 101 0.83 10.53 -13.96
N ASP A 102 0.21 10.77 -12.80
CA ASP A 102 0.17 12.06 -12.15
C ASP A 102 0.48 12.00 -10.64
N PRO A 103 1.53 11.26 -10.23
CA PRO A 103 1.87 11.15 -8.82
C PRO A 103 2.46 12.46 -8.28
N VAL A 104 2.27 12.64 -6.97
CA VAL A 104 2.98 13.63 -6.15
C VAL A 104 3.51 12.93 -4.90
N VAL A 105 4.56 13.47 -4.33
CA VAL A 105 5.18 12.95 -3.11
C VAL A 105 4.96 13.95 -1.99
N ALA A 106 4.20 13.56 -0.98
CA ALA A 106 4.10 14.30 0.27
C ALA A 106 5.28 13.93 1.16
N VAL A 107 5.95 14.91 1.75
CA VAL A 107 7.03 14.71 2.70
C VAL A 107 6.87 15.63 3.91
N GLY A 108 7.28 15.18 5.07
CA GLY A 108 7.20 15.97 6.29
C GLY A 108 8.12 15.46 7.40
N LYS A 109 8.03 16.09 8.57
CA LYS A 109 8.79 15.71 9.75
C LYS A 109 7.87 15.14 10.82
N LEU A 110 8.37 14.18 11.58
CA LEU A 110 7.67 13.65 12.76
C LEU A 110 7.50 14.76 13.80
N LEU A 111 6.31 14.80 14.42
CA LEU A 111 5.97 15.74 15.49
C LEU A 111 6.09 17.24 15.12
N VAL A 112 6.15 17.55 13.83
CA VAL A 112 6.14 18.92 13.33
C VAL A 112 4.96 19.09 12.37
N LYS A 113 4.20 20.16 12.56
CA LYS A 113 3.10 20.51 11.66
C LYS A 113 3.62 20.77 10.25
N GLY A 114 2.77 20.47 9.29
CA GLY A 114 2.99 20.80 7.88
C GLY A 114 3.65 19.70 7.07
N TYR A 115 3.57 19.88 5.76
CA TYR A 115 4.12 19.01 4.75
C TYR A 115 4.45 19.77 3.48
N GLU A 116 5.26 19.17 2.62
CA GLU A 116 5.51 19.64 1.26
C GLU A 116 5.02 18.59 0.26
N LEU A 117 4.36 19.03 -0.81
CA LEU A 117 4.09 18.22 -1.99
C LEU A 117 5.15 18.48 -3.04
N LEU A 118 5.83 17.42 -3.43
CA LEU A 118 6.94 17.46 -4.38
C LEU A 118 6.54 16.83 -5.70
N ASP A 119 7.09 17.35 -6.79
CA ASP A 119 7.14 16.65 -8.06
C ASP A 119 8.10 15.45 -7.92
N PRO A 120 7.65 14.21 -8.23
CA PRO A 120 8.48 13.04 -7.99
C PRO A 120 9.76 13.00 -8.84
N ALA A 121 9.73 13.52 -10.06
CA ALA A 121 10.90 13.49 -10.96
C ALA A 121 11.94 14.53 -10.62
N THR A 122 11.51 15.72 -10.19
CA THR A 122 12.41 16.88 -10.01
C THR A 122 12.64 17.28 -8.56
N GLY A 123 11.80 16.82 -7.63
CA GLY A 123 11.81 17.23 -6.21
C GLY A 123 11.40 18.69 -6.00
N VAL A 124 10.87 19.36 -7.02
CA VAL A 124 10.38 20.75 -6.90
C VAL A 124 9.11 20.76 -6.06
N THR A 125 9.08 21.64 -5.06
CA THR A 125 7.89 21.83 -4.21
C THR A 125 6.78 22.46 -5.04
N ARG A 126 5.65 21.75 -5.16
CA ARG A 126 4.42 22.21 -5.83
C ARG A 126 3.48 22.95 -4.88
N ARG A 127 3.36 22.43 -3.68
CA ARG A 127 2.55 23.00 -2.61
C ARG A 127 3.23 22.77 -1.29
N ARG A 128 3.11 23.73 -0.39
CA ARG A 128 3.54 23.63 1.00
C ARG A 128 2.40 24.03 1.90
N ASP A 129 2.26 23.32 2.97
CA ASP A 129 1.35 23.63 4.04
C ASP A 129 2.12 23.53 5.37
N ASP A 130 2.14 24.61 6.15
CA ASP A 130 2.91 24.67 7.38
C ASP A 130 2.07 24.38 8.64
N ASP A 131 0.74 24.27 8.50
CA ASP A 131 -0.18 24.17 9.62
C ASP A 131 -0.94 22.84 9.69
N ALA A 132 -0.87 22.01 8.64
CA ALA A 132 -1.53 20.71 8.63
C ALA A 132 -1.03 19.82 9.77
N VAL A 133 -1.96 19.24 10.53
CA VAL A 133 -1.66 18.31 11.63
C VAL A 133 -1.70 16.85 11.20
N ALA A 134 -2.35 16.55 10.08
CA ALA A 134 -2.46 15.21 9.50
C ALA A 134 -2.62 15.27 7.98
N VAL A 135 -2.12 14.25 7.30
CA VAL A 135 -2.23 14.10 5.84
C VAL A 135 -2.55 12.65 5.52
N TRP A 136 -3.51 12.44 4.62
CA TRP A 136 -3.84 11.11 4.08
C TRP A 136 -3.72 11.15 2.56
N THR A 137 -3.02 10.18 2.00
CA THR A 137 -2.74 10.12 0.58
C THR A 137 -3.50 8.98 -0.07
N TYR A 138 -4.23 9.31 -1.15
CA TYR A 138 -4.96 8.35 -1.97
C TYR A 138 -4.56 8.52 -3.43
N ARG A 139 -4.90 7.54 -4.24
CA ARG A 139 -4.62 7.55 -5.67
C ARG A 139 -5.32 8.71 -6.40
N ASN A 140 -6.47 9.11 -5.95
CA ASN A 140 -7.31 10.13 -6.60
C ASN A 140 -7.60 11.34 -5.71
N LEU A 141 -7.07 11.34 -4.49
CA LEU A 141 -7.36 12.40 -3.53
C LEU A 141 -6.21 12.54 -2.52
N LEU A 142 -6.00 13.74 -2.03
CA LEU A 142 -5.20 14.03 -0.85
C LEU A 142 -6.11 14.71 0.17
N LEU A 143 -6.05 14.28 1.41
CA LEU A 143 -6.73 14.92 2.52
C LEU A 143 -5.70 15.50 3.48
N ASP A 144 -5.97 16.68 4.00
CA ASP A 144 -5.26 17.25 5.12
C ASP A 144 -6.21 17.78 6.20
N ALA A 145 -5.71 17.87 7.40
CA ALA A 145 -6.45 18.39 8.54
C ALA A 145 -5.69 19.53 9.20
N HIS A 146 -6.40 20.60 9.47
CA HIS A 146 -5.95 21.76 10.23
C HIS A 146 -6.77 21.86 11.50
N CYS A 147 -6.12 21.92 12.66
CA CYS A 147 -6.82 22.07 13.93
C CYS A 147 -6.45 23.43 14.55
N THR A 148 -7.44 24.26 14.76
CA THR A 148 -7.31 25.50 15.53
C THR A 148 -7.51 25.18 17.00
N ASP A 149 -6.59 25.58 17.83
CA ASP A 149 -6.62 25.37 19.27
C ASP A 149 -6.90 23.93 19.72
N ALA A 150 -6.82 23.23 20.42
CA ALA A 150 -6.94 21.83 20.79
C ALA A 150 -8.31 21.18 20.50
N THR A 151 -9.29 21.85 19.89
CA THR A 151 -10.66 21.34 19.91
C THR A 151 -11.37 21.15 18.58
N ASP A 152 -11.02 21.92 17.55
CA ASP A 152 -11.76 21.91 16.30
C ASP A 152 -10.84 21.74 15.08
N CYS A 153 -11.17 20.81 14.19
CA CYS A 153 -10.39 20.55 13.00
C CYS A 153 -11.20 20.83 11.73
N THR A 154 -10.53 21.37 10.73
CA THR A 154 -11.03 21.45 9.36
C THR A 154 -10.32 20.43 8.52
N LEU A 155 -11.07 19.54 7.90
CA LEU A 155 -10.57 18.57 6.92
C LEU A 155 -10.73 19.17 5.53
N SER A 156 -9.67 19.15 4.73
CA SER A 156 -9.70 19.60 3.34
C SER A 156 -9.34 18.48 2.40
N ALA A 157 -10.04 18.40 1.27
CA ALA A 157 -9.73 17.47 0.21
C ALA A 157 -9.18 18.21 -1.00
N TRP A 158 -8.17 17.62 -1.62
CA TRP A 158 -7.45 18.20 -2.73
C TRP A 158 -7.34 17.20 -3.88
N ASP A 159 -7.47 17.67 -5.11
CA ASP A 159 -6.80 16.97 -6.20
C ASP A 159 -5.30 16.91 -5.89
N PRO A 160 -4.62 15.77 -6.07
CA PRO A 160 -3.20 15.65 -5.72
C PRO A 160 -2.31 16.71 -6.37
N ARG A 161 -2.68 17.24 -7.52
CA ARG A 161 -1.99 18.34 -8.22
C ARG A 161 -2.70 19.68 -8.14
N GLY A 162 -3.87 19.72 -7.53
CA GLY A 162 -4.69 20.92 -7.42
C GLY A 162 -4.09 21.97 -6.50
N THR A 163 -4.42 23.23 -6.77
CA THR A 163 -4.01 24.39 -5.97
C THR A 163 -5.11 24.95 -5.08
N ALA A 164 -6.34 24.46 -5.24
CA ALA A 164 -7.48 24.81 -4.42
C ALA A 164 -8.14 23.53 -3.86
N PRO A 165 -8.71 23.56 -2.65
CA PRO A 165 -9.43 22.43 -2.12
C PRO A 165 -10.68 22.14 -2.95
N LEU A 166 -10.97 20.86 -3.15
CA LEU A 166 -12.21 20.39 -3.77
C LEU A 166 -13.41 20.65 -2.85
N TRP A 167 -13.19 20.42 -1.56
CA TRP A 167 -14.14 20.68 -0.50
C TRP A 167 -13.43 20.81 0.84
N THR A 168 -14.11 21.38 1.82
CA THR A 168 -13.70 21.43 3.21
C THR A 168 -14.83 20.96 4.11
N ALA A 169 -14.50 20.28 5.21
CA ALA A 169 -15.44 19.81 6.22
C ALA A 169 -14.98 20.22 7.61
N PHE A 170 -15.88 20.66 8.44
CA PHE A 170 -15.61 20.97 9.84
C PHE A 170 -15.85 19.73 10.70
N LEU A 171 -14.85 19.34 11.47
CA LEU A 171 -14.90 18.22 12.40
C LEU A 171 -14.77 18.77 13.84
N PRO A 172 -15.90 18.96 14.53
CA PRO A 172 -15.88 19.43 15.90
C PRO A 172 -15.33 18.34 16.85
N GLY A 173 -14.54 18.74 17.81
CA GLY A 173 -13.96 17.85 18.82
C GLY A 173 -12.44 18.02 18.99
N VAL A 174 -11.88 17.27 19.89
CA VAL A 174 -10.46 17.37 20.25
C VAL A 174 -9.56 17.04 19.08
N SER A 175 -8.55 17.87 18.85
CA SER A 175 -7.55 17.60 17.84
C SER A 175 -6.85 16.28 18.11
N SER A 176 -6.70 15.50 17.09
CA SER A 176 -5.69 14.46 17.07
C SER A 176 -4.31 15.09 17.33
N GLY A 177 -3.45 14.42 18.06
CA GLY A 177 -2.06 14.82 18.13
C GLY A 177 -1.44 14.97 16.74
N LEU A 178 -0.33 15.67 16.66
CA LEU A 178 0.46 15.78 15.44
C LEU A 178 0.79 14.41 14.90
N LEU A 179 0.41 14.14 13.69
CA LEU A 179 0.61 12.85 13.04
C LEU A 179 1.51 13.04 11.81
N ALA A 180 2.57 12.30 11.82
CA ALA A 180 3.54 12.32 10.75
C ALA A 180 3.15 11.40 9.59
N ASP A 181 2.32 10.45 9.85
CA ASP A 181 1.85 9.43 8.91
C ASP A 181 0.34 9.33 8.98
N ASN A 182 -0.25 8.65 8.02
CA ASN A 182 -1.70 8.49 7.97
C ASN A 182 -2.26 8.06 9.33
N PRO A 183 -2.94 8.95 10.08
CA PRO A 183 -3.55 8.56 11.32
C PRO A 183 -4.57 7.46 11.06
N GLY A 184 -4.72 6.56 12.02
CA GLY A 184 -5.62 5.43 11.91
C GLY A 184 -7.05 5.87 11.66
N LEU A 185 -7.55 5.69 10.45
CA LEU A 185 -8.96 5.81 10.12
C LEU A 185 -9.71 4.55 10.57
N ARG A 186 -11.01 4.66 10.75
CA ARG A 186 -11.87 3.53 11.10
C ARG A 186 -12.23 2.71 9.86
N GLY A 187 -11.22 2.20 9.18
CA GLY A 187 -11.34 1.30 8.04
C GLY A 187 -10.74 -0.08 8.30
N THR A 188 -10.54 -0.85 7.25
CA THR A 188 -9.85 -2.15 7.30
C THR A 188 -8.34 -1.99 7.15
N ARG A 189 -7.61 -2.95 7.72
CA ARG A 189 -6.18 -3.15 7.45
C ARG A 189 -5.98 -4.33 6.52
N ARG A 190 -4.98 -4.24 5.66
CA ARG A 190 -4.57 -5.36 4.82
C ARG A 190 -3.98 -6.49 5.64
N LEU A 191 -4.10 -7.70 5.13
CA LEU A 191 -3.33 -8.83 5.65
C LEU A 191 -1.84 -8.57 5.41
N THR A 192 -1.06 -8.67 6.47
CA THR A 192 0.41 -8.58 6.40
C THR A 192 1.00 -9.95 6.07
N ALA A 193 2.04 -9.97 5.26
CA ALA A 193 2.77 -11.17 4.91
C ALA A 193 4.26 -11.02 5.23
N THR A 194 4.89 -12.09 5.68
CA THR A 194 6.34 -12.12 5.83
C THR A 194 7.00 -11.86 4.48
N ARG A 195 8.08 -11.06 4.45
CA ARG A 195 8.86 -10.71 3.25
C ARG A 195 8.11 -9.85 2.22
N ILE A 196 6.98 -9.29 2.57
CA ILE A 196 6.24 -8.36 1.72
C ILE A 196 5.86 -7.16 2.57
N ASP A 197 6.30 -5.98 2.14
CA ASP A 197 5.95 -4.73 2.80
C ASP A 197 4.44 -4.48 2.71
N ASP A 198 3.80 -4.00 3.76
CA ASP A 198 2.37 -3.70 3.80
C ASP A 198 1.97 -2.55 2.85
N ARG A 199 2.95 -1.70 2.48
CA ARG A 199 2.80 -0.60 1.53
C ARG A 199 3.09 -0.99 0.08
N VAL A 200 3.40 -2.25 -0.19
CA VAL A 200 3.80 -2.76 -1.52
C VAL A 200 2.84 -2.37 -2.67
N ALA A 201 1.58 -2.22 -2.37
CA ALA A 201 0.56 -1.91 -3.37
C ALA A 201 0.47 -0.41 -3.76
N GLY A 202 1.22 0.47 -3.09
CA GLY A 202 1.09 1.91 -3.26
C GLY A 202 -0.26 2.46 -2.77
N PRO A 203 -0.60 3.72 -3.13
CA PRO A 203 -1.81 4.36 -2.67
C PRO A 203 -3.07 3.72 -3.29
N GLU A 204 -4.09 3.54 -2.47
CA GLU A 204 -5.41 3.11 -2.91
C GLU A 204 -6.27 4.30 -3.35
N SER A 205 -7.34 4.03 -4.11
CA SER A 205 -8.37 5.04 -4.34
C SER A 205 -9.11 5.33 -3.03
N VAL A 206 -9.46 6.60 -2.80
CA VAL A 206 -10.25 6.96 -1.62
C VAL A 206 -11.57 6.17 -1.60
N PRO A 207 -11.95 5.57 -0.48
CA PRO A 207 -13.25 4.96 -0.36
C PRO A 207 -14.37 6.01 -0.36
N PRO A 208 -15.61 5.65 -0.68
CA PRO A 208 -16.73 6.62 -0.73
C PRO A 208 -17.02 7.28 0.62
N LEU A 209 -16.70 6.60 1.70
CA LEU A 209 -16.84 7.09 3.07
C LEU A 209 -15.56 6.86 3.87
N LEU A 210 -15.25 7.78 4.74
CA LEU A 210 -14.18 7.66 5.71
C LEU A 210 -14.70 7.89 7.13
N GLY A 211 -14.16 7.14 8.08
CA GLY A 211 -14.44 7.30 9.50
C GLY A 211 -13.25 7.93 10.23
N PHE A 212 -13.43 9.15 10.73
CA PHE A 212 -12.43 9.87 11.51
C PHE A 212 -12.73 9.74 13.00
N PRO A 213 -11.89 9.05 13.77
CA PRO A 213 -12.05 8.99 15.23
C PRO A 213 -11.55 10.30 15.85
N VAL A 214 -12.46 11.04 16.49
CA VAL A 214 -12.16 12.28 17.19
C VAL A 214 -12.90 12.27 18.52
N ASP A 215 -12.19 12.45 19.63
CA ASP A 215 -12.74 12.53 20.99
C ASP A 215 -13.74 11.41 21.35
N GLY A 216 -13.33 10.16 21.08
CA GLY A 216 -14.17 8.98 21.35
C GLY A 216 -15.35 8.79 20.39
N ARG A 217 -15.60 9.71 19.47
CA ARG A 217 -16.66 9.65 18.46
C ARG A 217 -16.08 9.36 17.09
N VAL A 218 -16.90 8.86 16.18
CA VAL A 218 -16.53 8.62 14.79
C VAL A 218 -17.34 9.54 13.89
N HIS A 219 -16.65 10.44 13.22
CA HIS A 219 -17.22 11.28 12.18
C HIS A 219 -17.18 10.54 10.85
N VAL A 220 -18.32 10.27 10.26
CA VAL A 220 -18.42 9.62 8.95
C VAL A 220 -18.57 10.69 7.88
N VAL A 221 -17.58 10.78 7.01
CA VAL A 221 -17.48 11.80 5.96
C VAL A 221 -17.65 11.17 4.60
N ASP A 222 -18.53 11.78 3.78
CA ASP A 222 -18.67 11.50 2.35
C ASP A 222 -17.46 12.11 1.63
N THR A 223 -16.66 11.29 0.99
CA THR A 223 -15.41 11.74 0.36
C THR A 223 -15.59 12.46 -0.96
N ALA A 224 -16.76 12.36 -1.59
CA ALA A 224 -17.06 13.10 -2.80
C ALA A 224 -17.46 14.56 -2.52
N THR A 225 -18.09 14.82 -1.38
CA THR A 225 -18.68 16.12 -1.06
C THR A 225 -18.09 16.79 0.18
N GLY A 226 -17.38 16.07 1.01
CA GLY A 226 -16.91 16.54 2.33
C GLY A 226 -18.02 16.61 3.39
N ARG A 227 -19.23 16.18 3.07
CA ARG A 227 -20.33 16.27 4.03
C ARG A 227 -20.14 15.27 5.18
N VAL A 228 -20.19 15.76 6.41
CA VAL A 228 -20.26 14.91 7.61
C VAL A 228 -21.68 14.34 7.69
N LEU A 229 -21.83 13.05 7.44
CA LEU A 229 -23.11 12.36 7.41
C LEU A 229 -23.58 11.99 8.81
N GLN A 230 -22.66 11.55 9.64
CA GLN A 230 -22.91 11.15 11.01
C GLN A 230 -21.73 11.47 11.93
N ASN A 231 -22.04 11.68 13.21
CA ASN A 231 -21.10 11.81 14.30
C ASN A 231 -21.60 10.88 15.41
N VAL A 232 -20.98 9.72 15.54
CA VAL A 232 -21.49 8.60 16.35
C VAL A 232 -20.52 8.24 17.47
N GLU A 233 -21.07 8.11 18.67
CA GLU A 233 -20.37 7.55 19.79
C GLU A 233 -20.59 6.03 19.84
N PRO A 234 -19.53 5.19 19.92
CA PRO A 234 -19.70 3.76 20.10
C PRO A 234 -20.33 3.46 21.46
N GLY A 235 -21.18 2.44 21.50
CA GLY A 235 -21.67 1.89 22.76
C GLY A 235 -20.54 1.29 23.60
N ARG A 236 -20.82 1.01 24.88
CA ARG A 236 -19.84 0.50 25.85
C ARG A 236 -19.09 -0.76 25.38
N ASP A 237 -19.76 -1.64 24.65
CA ASP A 237 -19.24 -2.92 24.17
C ASP A 237 -19.20 -2.98 22.64
N GLU A 238 -19.21 -1.81 21.99
CA GLU A 238 -19.24 -1.67 20.55
C GLU A 238 -17.97 -1.05 20.02
N ARG A 239 -17.55 -1.47 18.82
CA ARG A 239 -16.56 -0.78 18.02
C ARG A 239 -17.16 -0.35 16.69
N LEU A 240 -16.82 0.86 16.26
CA LEU A 240 -17.27 1.39 14.98
C LEU A 240 -16.19 1.21 13.93
N SER A 241 -16.59 0.87 12.70
CA SER A 241 -15.74 0.83 11.52
C SER A 241 -16.50 1.34 10.30
N VAL A 242 -15.80 1.87 9.29
CA VAL A 242 -16.40 2.35 8.04
C VAL A 242 -15.79 1.58 6.88
N VAL A 243 -16.56 0.72 6.25
CA VAL A 243 -16.12 -0.19 5.19
C VAL A 243 -17.23 -0.38 4.17
N GLY A 244 -16.87 -0.44 2.88
CA GLY A 244 -17.83 -0.69 1.80
C GLY A 244 -18.93 0.34 1.69
N GLY A 245 -18.70 1.59 2.07
CA GLY A 245 -19.73 2.63 2.08
C GLY A 245 -20.79 2.46 3.17
N ARG A 246 -20.48 1.71 4.23
CA ARG A 246 -21.34 1.50 5.39
C ARG A 246 -20.62 1.84 6.69
N MET A 247 -21.40 2.26 7.69
CA MET A 247 -20.94 2.35 9.06
C MET A 247 -21.30 1.06 9.78
N LEU A 248 -20.28 0.35 10.26
CA LEU A 248 -20.42 -0.93 10.95
C LEU A 248 -20.37 -0.73 12.46
N ARG A 249 -21.31 -1.35 13.18
CA ARG A 249 -21.27 -1.54 14.63
C ARG A 249 -20.90 -2.99 14.90
N ILE A 250 -19.79 -3.20 15.57
CA ILE A 250 -19.23 -4.53 15.87
C ILE A 250 -19.29 -4.70 17.37
N ALA A 251 -20.07 -5.70 17.79
CA ALA A 251 -20.32 -6.01 19.19
C ALA A 251 -19.99 -7.46 19.51
N ALA A 252 -19.65 -7.73 20.76
CA ALA A 252 -19.58 -9.09 21.30
C ALA A 252 -20.21 -9.13 22.68
N ARG A 253 -20.74 -10.31 23.04
CA ARG A 253 -21.25 -10.57 24.37
C ARG A 253 -20.65 -11.87 24.89
N SER A 254 -20.20 -11.85 26.13
CA SER A 254 -19.79 -13.07 26.84
C SER A 254 -20.97 -13.64 27.60
N GLN A 255 -21.27 -14.88 27.33
CA GLN A 255 -22.29 -15.65 28.09
C GLN A 255 -21.72 -17.04 28.36
N ASP A 256 -21.68 -17.44 29.61
CA ASP A 256 -21.19 -18.77 30.03
C ASP A 256 -19.79 -19.11 29.49
N GLY A 257 -18.90 -18.09 29.40
CA GLY A 257 -17.54 -18.25 28.86
C GLY A 257 -17.48 -18.33 27.33
N THR A 258 -18.59 -18.22 26.64
CA THR A 258 -18.68 -18.22 25.17
C THR A 258 -18.88 -16.80 24.65
N CYS A 259 -18.15 -16.43 23.59
CA CYS A 259 -18.31 -15.14 22.93
C CYS A 259 -19.28 -15.22 21.75
N TYR A 260 -20.29 -14.36 21.79
CA TYR A 260 -21.26 -14.18 20.71
C TYR A 260 -21.00 -12.86 20.00
N PHE A 261 -20.68 -12.92 18.72
CA PHE A 261 -20.33 -11.77 17.89
C PHE A 261 -21.52 -11.36 17.03
N ALA A 262 -21.67 -10.05 16.84
CA ALA A 262 -22.68 -9.46 15.97
C ALA A 262 -22.09 -8.25 15.24
N ILE A 263 -22.46 -8.12 13.97
CA ILE A 263 -22.13 -6.97 13.13
C ILE A 263 -23.47 -6.42 12.63
N SER A 264 -23.71 -5.13 12.80
CA SER A 264 -24.78 -4.42 12.09
C SER A 264 -24.18 -3.31 11.24
N ALA A 265 -24.65 -3.19 10.01
CA ALA A 265 -24.24 -2.18 9.07
C ALA A 265 -25.38 -1.19 8.83
N ARG A 266 -25.06 0.10 8.85
CA ARG A 266 -26.03 1.17 8.62
C ARG A 266 -25.59 2.02 7.44
N ASP A 267 -26.57 2.50 6.72
CA ASP A 267 -26.37 3.59 5.76
C ASP A 267 -26.18 4.90 6.54
N PRO A 268 -25.02 5.56 6.47
CA PRO A 268 -24.78 6.74 7.30
C PRO A 268 -25.55 7.98 6.82
N ALA A 269 -26.07 8.00 5.59
CA ALA A 269 -26.88 9.12 5.09
C ALA A 269 -28.31 9.08 5.62
N THR A 270 -28.88 7.87 5.77
CA THR A 270 -30.28 7.68 6.23
C THR A 270 -30.38 7.18 7.66
N GLY A 271 -29.31 6.64 8.22
CA GLY A 271 -29.28 5.97 9.53
C GLY A 271 -29.99 4.59 9.55
N GLN A 272 -30.54 4.15 8.42
CA GLN A 272 -31.24 2.88 8.32
C GLN A 272 -30.28 1.69 8.36
N GLU A 273 -30.73 0.59 8.96
CA GLU A 273 -30.00 -0.65 8.93
C GLU A 273 -30.02 -1.24 7.52
N ALA A 274 -28.83 -1.49 6.97
CA ALA A 274 -28.64 -2.05 5.64
C ALA A 274 -28.56 -3.58 5.70
N TRP A 275 -27.82 -4.11 6.68
CA TRP A 275 -27.71 -5.54 6.92
C TRP A 275 -27.23 -5.83 8.34
N GLN A 276 -27.46 -7.05 8.79
CA GLN A 276 -27.00 -7.58 10.06
C GLN A 276 -26.45 -9.00 9.90
N ARG A 277 -25.41 -9.34 10.66
CA ARG A 277 -24.82 -10.68 10.68
C ARG A 277 -24.38 -11.07 12.09
N ALA A 278 -24.85 -12.21 12.53
CA ALA A 278 -24.45 -12.81 13.79
C ALA A 278 -23.44 -13.94 13.58
N GLY A 279 -22.66 -14.25 14.60
CA GLY A 279 -21.75 -15.39 14.65
C GLY A 279 -20.43 -15.18 13.92
N VAL A 280 -20.19 -14.03 13.28
CA VAL A 280 -18.92 -13.72 12.62
C VAL A 280 -18.07 -12.87 13.53
N ASN A 281 -16.85 -13.33 13.80
CA ASN A 281 -15.85 -12.64 14.58
C ASN A 281 -14.86 -11.90 13.66
N LEU A 282 -14.85 -10.56 13.70
CA LEU A 282 -13.89 -9.71 12.98
C LEU A 282 -12.60 -9.46 13.80
N ARG A 283 -12.46 -10.08 14.97
CA ARG A 283 -11.34 -9.89 15.93
C ARG A 283 -11.22 -8.47 16.49
N THR A 284 -12.24 -7.67 16.36
CA THR A 284 -12.23 -6.25 16.71
C THR A 284 -12.97 -5.92 17.99
N ALA A 285 -13.68 -6.90 18.57
CA ALA A 285 -14.52 -6.69 19.75
C ALA A 285 -13.74 -6.16 20.96
N ASP A 286 -14.36 -5.26 21.70
CA ASP A 286 -13.78 -4.65 22.92
C ASP A 286 -14.61 -4.90 24.18
N SER A 287 -15.53 -5.83 24.14
CA SER A 287 -16.40 -6.17 25.29
C SER A 287 -15.65 -7.00 26.34
N ALA A 288 -16.04 -6.83 27.60
CA ALA A 288 -15.47 -7.59 28.72
C ALA A 288 -15.65 -9.11 28.50
N GLY A 289 -14.53 -9.85 28.60
CA GLY A 289 -14.49 -11.29 28.40
C GLY A 289 -14.37 -11.75 26.93
N CYS A 290 -14.56 -10.85 25.95
CA CYS A 290 -14.45 -11.16 24.52
C CYS A 290 -13.55 -10.18 23.77
N ALA A 291 -12.78 -9.38 24.48
CA ALA A 291 -11.94 -8.32 23.89
C ALA A 291 -10.80 -8.92 23.06
N GLN A 292 -10.68 -8.50 21.81
CA GLN A 292 -9.58 -8.82 20.91
C GLN A 292 -8.86 -7.57 20.41
N ARG A 293 -9.58 -6.47 20.24
CA ARG A 293 -9.07 -5.11 19.97
C ARG A 293 -8.19 -4.96 18.73
N GLU A 294 -8.21 -5.92 17.82
CA GLU A 294 -7.55 -5.78 16.54
C GLU A 294 -8.32 -4.81 15.63
N ASP A 295 -7.65 -4.17 14.68
CA ASP A 295 -8.37 -3.48 13.62
C ASP A 295 -8.94 -4.50 12.64
N PRO A 296 -10.14 -4.26 12.05
CA PRO A 296 -10.74 -5.19 11.13
C PRO A 296 -9.83 -5.40 9.92
N GLN A 297 -9.61 -6.64 9.55
CA GLN A 297 -8.83 -6.99 8.38
C GLN A 297 -9.71 -7.03 7.14
N GLY A 298 -9.14 -6.73 5.98
CA GLY A 298 -9.86 -6.76 4.72
C GLY A 298 -9.24 -5.90 3.64
N ALA A 299 -10.11 -5.34 2.82
CA ALA A 299 -9.79 -4.33 1.82
C ALA A 299 -10.82 -3.19 1.88
N ARG A 300 -10.80 -2.28 0.93
CA ARG A 300 -11.68 -1.10 0.92
C ARG A 300 -13.17 -1.44 1.07
N ASN A 301 -13.63 -2.51 0.40
CA ASN A 301 -15.03 -2.90 0.36
C ASN A 301 -15.33 -4.26 1.02
N VAL A 302 -14.32 -4.98 1.47
CA VAL A 302 -14.50 -6.32 2.02
C VAL A 302 -13.90 -6.45 3.42
N LEU A 303 -14.50 -7.35 4.20
CA LEU A 303 -14.11 -7.69 5.56
C LEU A 303 -13.67 -9.14 5.63
N ILE A 304 -12.69 -9.42 6.47
CA ILE A 304 -12.30 -10.78 6.83
C ILE A 304 -12.83 -11.09 8.22
N GLY A 305 -13.56 -12.18 8.34
CA GLY A 305 -14.07 -12.67 9.61
C GLY A 305 -13.84 -14.17 9.78
N VAL A 306 -14.09 -14.64 10.98
CA VAL A 306 -14.06 -16.06 11.32
C VAL A 306 -15.47 -16.48 11.75
N GLY A 307 -16.03 -17.48 11.09
CA GLY A 307 -17.33 -18.05 11.42
C GLY A 307 -17.31 -18.84 12.74
N PRO A 308 -18.49 -19.23 13.24
CA PRO A 308 -18.60 -20.01 14.48
C PRO A 308 -17.97 -21.40 14.38
N ASP A 309 -17.77 -21.90 13.18
CA ASP A 309 -17.09 -23.16 12.87
C ASP A 309 -15.56 -23.02 12.73
N GLY A 310 -15.02 -21.81 13.00
CA GLY A 310 -13.59 -21.51 12.91
C GLY A 310 -13.07 -21.27 11.49
N ARG A 311 -13.94 -21.29 10.46
CA ARG A 311 -13.54 -21.03 9.09
C ARG A 311 -13.46 -19.54 8.80
N GLU A 312 -12.44 -19.15 8.06
CA GLU A 312 -12.31 -17.78 7.58
C GLU A 312 -13.34 -17.50 6.49
N ALA A 313 -13.86 -16.28 6.45
CA ALA A 313 -14.82 -15.82 5.47
C ALA A 313 -14.48 -14.41 5.00
N VAL A 314 -14.75 -14.12 3.74
CA VAL A 314 -14.72 -12.78 3.15
C VAL A 314 -16.14 -12.29 2.98
N ILE A 315 -16.43 -11.12 3.50
CA ILE A 315 -17.77 -10.53 3.58
C ILE A 315 -17.77 -9.22 2.80
N ASP A 316 -18.77 -9.01 1.97
CA ASP A 316 -19.02 -7.73 1.34
C ASP A 316 -19.44 -6.69 2.40
N GLY A 317 -18.72 -5.59 2.51
CA GLY A 317 -19.01 -4.54 3.46
C GLY A 317 -20.30 -3.77 3.15
N TYR A 318 -20.72 -3.74 1.88
CA TYR A 318 -21.89 -2.98 1.44
C TYR A 318 -23.21 -3.68 1.76
N ASP A 319 -23.32 -4.97 1.45
CA ASP A 319 -24.57 -5.76 1.59
C ASP A 319 -24.47 -6.94 2.55
N GLY A 320 -23.33 -7.21 3.14
CA GLY A 320 -23.10 -8.26 4.11
C GLY A 320 -23.07 -9.68 3.54
N ARG A 321 -23.07 -9.86 2.21
CA ARG A 321 -22.97 -11.19 1.58
C ARG A 321 -21.64 -11.86 1.90
N LEU A 322 -21.65 -13.17 2.05
CA LEU A 322 -20.45 -13.98 2.06
C LEU A 322 -19.95 -14.11 0.61
N LEU A 323 -18.84 -13.49 0.34
CA LEU A 323 -18.18 -13.60 -0.98
C LEU A 323 -17.34 -14.87 -1.08
N TRP A 324 -16.88 -15.38 0.06
CA TRP A 324 -16.14 -16.64 0.17
C TRP A 324 -16.19 -17.16 1.60
N VAL A 325 -16.20 -18.47 1.74
CA VAL A 325 -16.05 -19.19 3.02
C VAL A 325 -14.97 -20.25 2.85
N GLY A 326 -14.01 -20.25 3.74
CA GLY A 326 -12.88 -21.18 3.72
C GLY A 326 -13.30 -22.62 3.90
N GLU A 327 -12.60 -23.54 3.24
CA GLU A 327 -12.65 -24.96 3.55
C GLU A 327 -11.87 -25.25 4.84
N PRO A 328 -12.14 -26.32 5.56
CA PRO A 328 -11.36 -26.68 6.73
C PRO A 328 -9.86 -26.77 6.42
N GLY A 329 -9.05 -26.07 7.21
CA GLY A 329 -7.59 -26.05 7.04
C GLY A 329 -7.06 -25.07 5.99
N THR A 330 -7.90 -24.40 5.20
CA THR A 330 -7.46 -23.29 4.34
C THR A 330 -7.17 -22.04 5.17
N LYS A 331 -6.25 -21.21 4.69
CA LYS A 331 -5.91 -19.93 5.33
C LYS A 331 -5.85 -18.83 4.30
N LEU A 332 -6.63 -17.77 4.52
CA LEU A 332 -6.56 -16.55 3.72
C LEU A 332 -5.21 -15.85 3.96
N ILE A 333 -4.51 -15.48 2.90
CA ILE A 333 -3.17 -14.87 2.97
C ILE A 333 -3.09 -13.51 2.29
N ALA A 334 -4.00 -13.20 1.38
CA ALA A 334 -4.18 -11.86 0.81
C ALA A 334 -5.59 -11.70 0.27
N VAL A 335 -6.12 -10.48 0.31
CA VAL A 335 -7.43 -10.14 -0.25
C VAL A 335 -7.41 -8.70 -0.74
N ASP A 336 -8.09 -8.44 -1.85
CA ASP A 336 -8.52 -7.12 -2.28
C ASP A 336 -10.04 -7.12 -2.55
N ASP A 337 -10.57 -6.08 -3.15
CA ASP A 337 -12.02 -5.97 -3.43
C ASP A 337 -12.52 -6.99 -4.47
N ARG A 338 -11.63 -7.70 -5.16
CA ARG A 338 -11.98 -8.58 -6.29
C ARG A 338 -11.44 -9.99 -6.16
N TYR A 339 -10.25 -10.15 -5.58
CA TYR A 339 -9.54 -11.41 -5.53
C TYR A 339 -9.19 -11.79 -4.09
N ALA A 340 -9.13 -13.09 -3.85
CA ALA A 340 -8.60 -13.66 -2.62
C ALA A 340 -7.53 -14.70 -2.95
N LEU A 341 -6.43 -14.66 -2.22
CA LEU A 341 -5.40 -15.68 -2.22
C LEU A 341 -5.44 -16.42 -0.90
N PHE A 342 -5.48 -17.73 -0.98
CA PHE A 342 -5.44 -18.54 0.23
C PHE A 342 -4.51 -19.72 0.06
N ARG A 343 -3.95 -20.14 1.17
CA ARG A 343 -3.17 -21.36 1.27
C ARG A 343 -4.13 -22.52 1.39
N ALA A 344 -3.98 -23.53 0.55
CA ALA A 344 -4.78 -24.74 0.60
C ALA A 344 -4.53 -25.54 1.92
N ALA A 345 -5.45 -26.43 2.25
CA ALA A 345 -5.39 -27.22 3.48
C ALA A 345 -4.12 -28.10 3.59
N ASP A 346 -3.59 -28.57 2.48
CA ASP A 346 -2.33 -29.30 2.40
C ASP A 346 -1.09 -28.44 2.65
N LYS A 347 -1.24 -27.12 2.70
CA LYS A 347 -0.18 -26.11 2.85
C LYS A 347 0.85 -26.08 1.73
N ARG A 348 0.60 -26.76 0.61
CA ARG A 348 1.53 -26.91 -0.52
C ARG A 348 1.18 -26.06 -1.72
N SER A 349 0.06 -25.38 -1.69
CA SER A 349 -0.37 -24.52 -2.78
C SER A 349 -1.01 -23.23 -2.31
N VAL A 350 -0.85 -22.18 -3.10
CA VAL A 350 -1.64 -20.95 -3.07
C VAL A 350 -2.65 -21.01 -4.19
N VAL A 351 -3.89 -20.73 -3.85
CA VAL A 351 -5.04 -20.72 -4.75
C VAL A 351 -5.58 -19.31 -4.84
N ALA A 352 -5.78 -18.81 -6.05
CA ALA A 352 -6.46 -17.55 -6.30
C ALA A 352 -7.91 -17.79 -6.70
N ARG A 353 -8.82 -17.04 -6.08
CA ARG A 353 -10.23 -17.00 -6.43
C ARG A 353 -10.70 -15.60 -6.73
N GLU A 354 -11.66 -15.50 -7.63
CA GLU A 354 -12.45 -14.29 -7.84
C GLU A 354 -13.58 -14.26 -6.83
N LEU A 355 -13.64 -13.20 -6.03
CA LEU A 355 -14.66 -13.03 -5.00
C LEU A 355 -16.07 -12.94 -5.61
N GLY A 356 -17.03 -13.55 -4.94
CA GLY A 356 -18.45 -13.54 -5.36
C GLY A 356 -18.80 -14.45 -6.52
N THR A 357 -17.84 -15.13 -7.16
CA THR A 357 -18.10 -16.05 -8.29
C THR A 357 -17.79 -17.52 -7.99
N ASP A 358 -17.18 -17.80 -6.86
CA ASP A 358 -16.68 -19.14 -6.48
C ASP A 358 -15.70 -19.78 -7.49
N ARG A 359 -15.17 -18.96 -8.43
CA ARG A 359 -14.29 -19.40 -9.50
C ARG A 359 -12.82 -19.42 -9.05
N VAL A 360 -12.18 -20.58 -9.13
CA VAL A 360 -10.73 -20.71 -9.02
C VAL A 360 -10.11 -20.15 -10.31
N LEU A 361 -9.20 -19.17 -10.15
CA LEU A 361 -8.49 -18.56 -11.29
C LEU A 361 -7.23 -19.35 -11.61
N TRP A 362 -6.44 -19.66 -10.60
CA TRP A 362 -5.22 -20.44 -10.74
C TRP A 362 -4.80 -21.05 -9.39
N THR A 363 -3.93 -22.04 -9.49
CA THR A 363 -3.29 -22.70 -8.33
C THR A 363 -1.80 -22.78 -8.59
N ARG A 364 -1.01 -22.48 -7.53
CA ARG A 364 0.45 -22.47 -7.61
C ARG A 364 1.06 -23.24 -6.45
N PRO A 365 2.02 -24.16 -6.70
CA PRO A 365 2.74 -24.83 -5.64
C PRO A 365 3.66 -23.86 -4.88
N VAL A 366 3.68 -24.00 -3.55
CA VAL A 366 4.48 -23.20 -2.61
C VAL A 366 4.91 -24.03 -1.41
N SER A 367 5.82 -23.48 -0.58
CA SER A 367 6.08 -24.06 0.73
C SER A 367 4.99 -23.73 1.75
N GLY A 368 4.98 -24.45 2.85
CA GLY A 368 3.99 -24.26 3.93
C GLY A 368 4.02 -22.91 4.64
N LYS A 369 5.02 -22.06 4.37
CA LYS A 369 5.20 -20.74 4.98
C LYS A 369 5.04 -19.58 4.00
N ALA A 370 4.54 -19.85 2.79
CA ALA A 370 4.33 -18.79 1.82
C ALA A 370 3.38 -17.70 2.33
N GLY A 371 3.77 -16.44 2.14
CA GLY A 371 2.94 -15.26 2.29
C GLY A 371 2.62 -14.66 0.94
N ALA A 372 1.59 -13.82 0.87
CA ALA A 372 1.26 -13.13 -0.37
C ALA A 372 0.72 -11.72 -0.10
N ALA A 373 0.79 -10.87 -1.12
CA ALA A 373 0.06 -9.61 -1.20
C ALA A 373 -0.58 -9.46 -2.58
N LEU A 374 -1.73 -8.80 -2.60
CA LEU A 374 -2.43 -8.40 -3.81
C LEU A 374 -2.22 -6.91 -4.05
N THR A 375 -1.88 -6.58 -5.29
CA THR A 375 -1.75 -5.22 -5.78
C THR A 375 -2.56 -5.07 -7.07
N PRO A 376 -2.83 -3.86 -7.53
CA PRO A 376 -3.50 -3.65 -8.81
C PRO A 376 -2.74 -4.25 -10.02
N TYR A 377 -1.43 -4.50 -9.87
CA TYR A 377 -0.53 -4.87 -10.96
C TYR A 377 -0.08 -6.33 -10.91
N ALA A 378 0.09 -6.88 -9.72
CA ALA A 378 0.55 -8.24 -9.52
C ALA A 378 0.08 -8.81 -8.18
N ALA A 379 -0.07 -10.13 -8.12
CA ALA A 379 -0.03 -10.88 -6.87
C ALA A 379 1.43 -11.27 -6.62
N VAL A 380 1.97 -10.84 -5.48
CA VAL A 380 3.34 -11.18 -5.07
C VAL A 380 3.27 -12.29 -4.03
N ILE A 381 4.02 -13.36 -4.28
CA ILE A 381 4.09 -14.52 -3.39
C ILE A 381 5.53 -14.65 -2.91
N GLY A 382 5.72 -14.59 -1.60
CA GLY A 382 7.01 -14.82 -0.94
C GLY A 382 7.05 -16.21 -0.34
N ASP A 383 8.02 -17.02 -0.75
CA ASP A 383 8.27 -18.37 -0.24
C ASP A 383 9.58 -18.40 0.54
N GLU A 384 9.62 -19.09 1.70
CA GLU A 384 10.80 -19.10 2.54
C GLU A 384 11.74 -20.27 2.22
N LYS A 385 11.21 -21.39 1.70
CA LYS A 385 12.00 -22.60 1.47
C LYS A 385 11.60 -23.32 0.17
N PRO A 386 12.35 -23.13 -0.91
CA PRO A 386 13.50 -22.22 -1.07
C PRO A 386 13.08 -20.75 -1.01
N SER A 387 13.99 -19.87 -0.62
CA SER A 387 13.75 -18.42 -0.65
C SER A 387 13.43 -17.97 -2.07
N ARG A 388 12.20 -17.53 -2.30
CA ARG A 388 11.70 -17.17 -3.63
C ARG A 388 10.67 -16.07 -3.53
N LEU A 389 10.76 -15.10 -4.41
CA LEU A 389 9.70 -14.13 -4.67
C LEU A 389 9.16 -14.35 -6.09
N VAL A 390 7.85 -14.38 -6.21
CA VAL A 390 7.18 -14.56 -7.49
C VAL A 390 6.10 -13.50 -7.63
N ALA A 391 6.17 -12.74 -8.71
CA ALA A 391 5.09 -11.87 -9.14
C ALA A 391 4.30 -12.58 -10.24
N VAL A 392 2.97 -12.64 -10.09
CA VAL A 392 2.07 -13.22 -11.08
C VAL A 392 0.94 -12.24 -11.40
N ASP A 393 0.43 -12.32 -12.60
CA ASP A 393 -0.81 -11.65 -12.98
C ASP A 393 -1.98 -12.16 -12.11
N PRO A 394 -2.70 -11.30 -11.39
CA PRO A 394 -3.69 -11.74 -10.42
C PRO A 394 -4.84 -12.54 -11.03
N ARG A 395 -5.19 -12.26 -12.28
CA ARG A 395 -6.30 -12.87 -12.98
C ARG A 395 -5.94 -14.21 -13.63
N SER A 396 -4.77 -14.27 -14.28
CA SER A 396 -4.39 -15.44 -15.08
C SER A 396 -3.39 -16.36 -14.41
N GLY A 397 -2.70 -15.91 -13.34
CA GLY A 397 -1.60 -16.64 -12.70
C GLY A 397 -0.32 -16.70 -13.54
N ARG A 398 -0.27 -15.99 -14.69
CA ARG A 398 0.92 -15.91 -15.52
C ARG A 398 2.06 -15.27 -14.74
N GLU A 399 3.23 -15.88 -14.76
CA GLU A 399 4.43 -15.34 -14.13
C GLU A 399 4.85 -14.03 -14.81
N LEU A 400 5.07 -13.01 -14.01
CA LEU A 400 5.59 -11.70 -14.41
C LEU A 400 7.07 -11.58 -14.03
N ALA A 401 7.48 -12.15 -12.91
CA ALA A 401 8.86 -12.23 -12.47
C ALA A 401 9.04 -13.38 -11.45
N VAL A 402 10.22 -13.99 -11.45
CA VAL A 402 10.59 -15.04 -10.50
C VAL A 402 12.01 -14.78 -10.02
N LEU A 403 12.18 -14.61 -8.72
CA LEU A 403 13.47 -14.36 -8.09
C LEU A 403 13.78 -15.44 -7.05
N ARG A 404 15.02 -15.93 -7.05
CA ARG A 404 15.55 -16.80 -6.01
C ARG A 404 16.39 -15.96 -5.04
N THR A 405 15.74 -15.26 -4.16
CA THR A 405 16.37 -14.26 -3.28
C THR A 405 15.74 -14.27 -1.89
N PRO A 406 16.48 -13.99 -0.81
CA PRO A 406 15.92 -13.69 0.49
C PRO A 406 15.33 -12.27 0.59
N ALA A 407 15.55 -11.41 -0.39
CA ALA A 407 15.06 -10.03 -0.39
C ALA A 407 13.53 -9.94 -0.23
N ASN A 408 13.07 -8.83 0.32
CA ASN A 408 11.66 -8.51 0.50
C ASN A 408 11.10 -7.78 -0.73
N ALA A 409 9.83 -7.98 -1.04
CA ALA A 409 9.12 -7.11 -1.97
C ALA A 409 8.75 -5.81 -1.23
N LEU A 410 9.19 -4.68 -1.75
CA LEU A 410 9.01 -3.37 -1.12
C LEU A 410 7.95 -2.51 -1.83
N ALA A 411 7.88 -2.58 -3.15
CA ALA A 411 6.87 -1.85 -3.93
C ALA A 411 6.59 -2.56 -5.26
N VAL A 412 5.37 -2.44 -5.75
CA VAL A 412 4.95 -2.99 -7.05
C VAL A 412 4.32 -1.88 -7.90
N GLY A 413 4.76 -1.78 -9.13
CA GLY A 413 4.20 -0.87 -10.13
C GLY A 413 3.74 -1.64 -11.38
N PRO A 414 3.23 -0.93 -12.39
CA PRO A 414 2.69 -1.56 -13.60
C PRO A 414 3.75 -2.29 -14.44
N GLN A 415 5.03 -1.90 -14.33
CA GLN A 415 6.10 -2.43 -15.16
C GLN A 415 7.11 -3.30 -14.41
N GLY A 416 6.98 -3.44 -13.10
CA GLY A 416 7.92 -4.18 -12.28
C GLY A 416 7.75 -3.96 -10.80
N MET A 417 8.72 -4.48 -10.03
CA MET A 417 8.71 -4.36 -8.58
C MET A 417 10.08 -3.95 -8.03
N ILE A 418 10.08 -3.26 -6.91
CA ILE A 418 11.27 -3.00 -6.10
C ILE A 418 11.39 -4.09 -5.05
N VAL A 419 12.57 -4.68 -4.98
CA VAL A 419 12.94 -5.66 -3.96
C VAL A 419 14.11 -5.13 -3.16
N GLY A 420 14.26 -5.57 -1.92
CA GLY A 420 15.38 -5.08 -1.11
C GLY A 420 15.70 -5.95 0.10
N GLU A 421 16.94 -5.86 0.54
CA GLU A 421 17.46 -6.48 1.75
C GLU A 421 18.46 -5.53 2.42
N GLY A 422 18.21 -5.23 3.71
CA GLY A 422 19.02 -4.27 4.44
C GLY A 422 19.01 -2.88 3.77
N ARG A 423 20.17 -2.47 3.23
CA ARG A 423 20.33 -1.18 2.53
C ARG A 423 20.40 -1.31 1.00
N GLU A 424 20.33 -2.53 0.49
CA GLU A 424 20.32 -2.80 -0.94
C GLU A 424 18.89 -2.84 -1.47
N ILE A 425 18.62 -2.12 -2.56
CA ILE A 425 17.38 -2.17 -3.29
C ILE A 425 17.65 -2.43 -4.77
N GLY A 426 16.76 -3.18 -5.42
CA GLY A 426 16.86 -3.50 -6.83
C GLY A 426 15.51 -3.38 -7.53
N TYR A 427 15.53 -3.01 -8.79
CA TYR A 427 14.35 -3.01 -9.65
C TYR A 427 14.32 -4.23 -10.54
N VAL A 428 13.21 -4.93 -10.49
CA VAL A 428 12.92 -6.11 -11.29
C VAL A 428 11.81 -5.76 -12.27
N ARG A 429 12.10 -5.84 -13.56
CA ARG A 429 11.11 -5.56 -14.60
C ARG A 429 10.21 -6.77 -14.80
N PHE A 430 8.92 -6.55 -14.97
CA PHE A 430 8.00 -7.58 -15.42
C PHE A 430 8.26 -7.89 -16.90
N GLY A 431 8.73 -9.12 -17.16
CA GLY A 431 9.02 -9.60 -18.51
C GLY A 431 8.03 -10.67 -18.94
N ALA A 432 7.98 -10.94 -20.24
CA ALA A 432 7.46 -12.20 -20.71
C ALA A 432 8.50 -13.25 -20.34
N THR A 433 8.26 -14.06 -19.32
CA THR A 433 9.07 -15.25 -19.04
C THR A 433 8.94 -16.21 -20.23
N GLY A 434 9.92 -16.18 -21.11
CA GLY A 434 9.97 -17.08 -22.26
C GLY A 434 10.45 -16.39 -23.51
N GLY A 435 11.73 -16.14 -23.65
CA GLY A 435 12.34 -15.81 -24.94
C GLY A 435 13.43 -14.75 -24.84
N GLY A 436 14.63 -15.14 -25.08
CA GLY A 436 15.81 -14.46 -25.54
C GLY A 436 16.22 -13.07 -24.99
N PRO A 437 17.50 -12.78 -24.97
CA PRO A 437 18.00 -11.47 -24.57
C PRO A 437 17.37 -10.38 -25.46
N ALA A 438 16.97 -9.28 -24.85
CA ALA A 438 16.50 -8.11 -25.56
C ALA A 438 17.55 -7.70 -26.61
N PRO A 439 17.16 -7.34 -27.85
CA PRO A 439 18.12 -6.85 -28.82
C PRO A 439 18.81 -5.61 -28.26
N PRO A 440 20.13 -5.46 -28.48
CA PRO A 440 20.86 -4.27 -28.04
C PRO A 440 20.23 -3.03 -28.66
N PRO A 441 20.25 -1.88 -27.98
CA PRO A 441 19.71 -0.65 -28.52
C PRO A 441 20.44 -0.36 -29.85
N GLY A 442 19.66 -0.34 -30.93
CA GLY A 442 20.16 -0.09 -32.26
C GLY A 442 20.91 1.25 -32.29
N ASN A 443 22.20 1.22 -32.66
CA ASN A 443 22.96 2.40 -32.99
C ASN A 443 22.17 3.20 -34.04
N GLY A 444 21.86 4.45 -33.69
CA GLY A 444 21.22 5.41 -34.59
C GLY A 444 21.98 5.52 -35.92
N GLY A 445 21.43 4.87 -36.95
CA GLY A 445 21.85 5.06 -38.31
C GLY A 445 21.42 6.45 -38.77
N THR A 446 22.36 7.22 -39.20
CA THR A 446 22.24 8.52 -39.87
C THR A 446 21.25 8.43 -41.04
N PRO A 447 20.34 9.38 -41.24
CA PRO A 447 19.46 9.39 -42.42
C PRO A 447 20.25 9.77 -43.68
N GLY A 448 20.31 8.86 -44.62
CA GLY A 448 20.78 9.15 -46.00
C GLY A 448 19.67 9.80 -46.83
N PRO A 449 20.02 10.65 -47.81
CA PRO A 449 19.06 11.42 -48.56
C PRO A 449 18.53 10.71 -49.79
N GLY A 450 17.22 10.81 -50.01
CA GLY A 450 16.62 10.89 -51.32
C GLY A 450 16.26 9.60 -52.04
N GLY A 451 14.96 9.39 -52.22
CA GLY A 451 14.40 8.43 -53.15
C GLY A 451 12.90 8.67 -53.35
N ASN A 452 12.57 9.46 -54.39
CA ASN A 452 11.19 9.62 -54.88
C ASN A 452 10.68 8.33 -55.50
N GLY A 453 9.47 7.95 -55.25
CA GLY A 453 8.74 6.93 -55.98
C GLY A 453 7.26 6.88 -55.56
N PRO A 454 6.34 6.58 -56.47
CA PRO A 454 5.04 7.23 -56.54
C PRO A 454 3.89 6.45 -55.88
N ASN A 455 2.84 7.21 -55.60
CA ASN A 455 1.44 6.85 -55.34
C ASN A 455 1.03 5.41 -55.56
N SER A 456 0.38 4.82 -54.57
CA SER A 456 -0.70 3.85 -54.82
C SER A 456 -1.80 4.07 -53.80
N GLU A 457 -2.93 4.19 -54.36
CA GLU A 457 -4.30 4.38 -53.89
C GLU A 457 -4.75 3.35 -52.86
N ASP A 458 -5.62 3.84 -51.99
CA ASP A 458 -6.79 3.20 -51.41
C ASP A 458 -6.80 1.67 -51.25
N ASP A 459 -6.78 1.22 -49.99
CA ASP A 459 -7.53 0.00 -49.64
C ASP A 459 -8.16 0.14 -48.26
N ASP A 460 -9.42 0.55 -48.27
CA ASP A 460 -10.39 0.37 -47.18
C ASP A 460 -10.56 -1.11 -46.90
N ASN A 461 -9.86 -1.64 -45.92
CA ASN A 461 -10.07 -2.99 -45.45
C ASN A 461 -10.65 -3.01 -44.02
N CYS A 462 -11.94 -2.78 -43.96
CA CYS A 462 -12.75 -3.15 -42.81
C CYS A 462 -12.96 -4.67 -42.81
N GLY A 463 -12.27 -5.38 -41.91
CA GLY A 463 -12.46 -6.81 -41.68
C GLY A 463 -13.85 -7.14 -41.09
N PRO A 464 -14.25 -8.41 -41.00
CA PRO A 464 -15.63 -8.86 -40.81
C PRO A 464 -16.15 -8.79 -39.37
N LYS A 465 -16.06 -7.65 -38.70
CA LYS A 465 -16.78 -7.36 -37.46
C LYS A 465 -17.49 -6.02 -37.56
N ARG A 466 -18.71 -6.11 -38.03
CA ARG A 466 -19.64 -5.01 -38.34
C ARG A 466 -20.23 -4.28 -37.14
N GLU A 467 -19.62 -4.28 -35.96
CA GLU A 467 -20.22 -3.73 -34.73
C GLU A 467 -19.49 -2.52 -34.09
N LEU A 468 -18.49 -1.94 -34.75
CA LEU A 468 -17.70 -0.85 -34.19
C LEU A 468 -17.38 0.31 -35.13
N CYS A 469 -18.20 0.55 -36.15
CA CYS A 469 -18.11 1.78 -36.92
C CYS A 469 -19.24 2.73 -36.49
N PRO A 470 -18.96 3.98 -36.11
CA PRO A 470 -20.01 4.95 -35.84
C PRO A 470 -20.70 5.37 -37.15
N ASP A 471 -22.04 5.37 -37.16
CA ASP A 471 -22.86 5.84 -38.28
C ASP A 471 -22.51 7.29 -38.65
N PRO A 472 -22.37 7.60 -39.95
CA PRO A 472 -22.26 8.99 -40.37
C PRO A 472 -23.58 9.70 -40.16
N ALA A 473 -23.51 10.86 -39.53
CA ALA A 473 -24.61 11.75 -39.21
C ALA A 473 -25.53 11.97 -40.40
N GLY A 474 -26.73 11.36 -40.34
CA GLY A 474 -27.84 11.62 -41.26
C GLY A 474 -28.40 13.01 -41.01
N GLY A 475 -28.51 13.75 -42.12
CA GLY A 475 -29.04 15.11 -42.16
C GLY A 475 -30.47 15.22 -41.71
N LYS A 476 -30.78 16.44 -41.31
CA LYS A 476 -32.08 17.01 -41.09
C LYS A 476 -33.01 16.80 -42.29
N ASP A 477 -34.29 16.54 -42.00
CA ASP A 477 -35.42 17.26 -42.57
C ASP A 477 -36.73 16.65 -42.03
N GLY A 478 -37.64 17.56 -41.49
CA GLY A 478 -39.01 17.25 -41.12
C GLY A 478 -39.39 17.69 -39.70
#